data_9bab44dff4c2c2e892efeaf8ace86f09
#
_entry.id   9bab44dff4c2c2e892efeaf8ace86f09
#
_cell.length_a   1.000
_cell.length_b   1.000
_cell.length_c   1.000
_cell.angle_alpha   90.00
_cell.angle_beta   90.00
_cell.angle_gamma   90.00
#
_symmetry.space_group_name_H-M   'P 1'
#
loop_
_entity.id
_entity.type
_entity.pdbx_description
1 polymer ?
#
loop_
_entity_poly.entity_id
_entity_poly.type
_entity_poly.pdbx_seq_one_letter_code
_entity_poly.pdbx_strand_id
1 'polypeptide(L)'
;MPRQPQPALFDGALVVNKPKGKTSHDVVDAVRHLAGFRQVGHLGTLDPLATGVLVLLLGRATRLVRFYAGRRKRYTAGFRFGFATDTYDSDGEARGPDVAPSLEPDLLEKLAFERIGRFEQKPPVFSAKKIHGRPAYELARKKQAVELKPVEVELFEYRLAGIEGSLARFVVECSSGTYIRSLAHEMGQLLGCGAHLAEITRTAVGEFSLEQANELDDLAEAARAGKFAERLIPLEHLLPSLPRANVLPVVERRVRHGTNFNVTVAQIQPGQISAIPGATEQLDSGQPTAPRLRVFNQQNKLIAIAEAVVPRTYRPIVVFEALP
;
A
#
# COMPACT_ATOMS: atom_id res chain seq x y z
N MET A 1 37.31 11.48 -19.81
CA MET A 1 36.60 11.95 -18.61
C MET A 1 36.45 10.79 -17.64
N PRO A 2 36.86 10.91 -16.36
CA PRO A 2 36.67 9.85 -15.39
C PRO A 2 35.17 9.64 -15.18
N ARG A 3 34.70 8.37 -15.26
CA ARG A 3 33.33 8.00 -14.92
C ARG A 3 33.07 8.46 -13.49
N GLN A 4 32.08 9.35 -13.29
CA GLN A 4 31.57 9.63 -11.95
C GLN A 4 31.19 8.29 -11.30
N PRO A 5 31.52 8.09 -10.02
CA PRO A 5 31.11 6.89 -9.32
C PRO A 5 29.59 6.78 -9.41
N GLN A 6 29.10 5.64 -9.89
CA GLN A 6 27.66 5.37 -9.89
C GLN A 6 27.19 5.45 -8.44
N PRO A 7 26.12 6.19 -8.15
CA PRO A 7 25.59 6.28 -6.81
C PRO A 7 25.28 4.86 -6.31
N ALA A 8 25.56 4.60 -5.03
CA ALA A 8 25.28 3.32 -4.42
C ALA A 8 23.82 2.97 -4.65
N LEU A 9 23.57 1.85 -5.34
CA LEU A 9 22.21 1.38 -5.60
C LEU A 9 21.66 0.82 -4.27
N PHE A 10 20.74 1.53 -3.68
CA PHE A 10 20.01 1.06 -2.52
C PHE A 10 18.85 0.17 -2.99
N ASP A 11 18.87 -1.12 -2.64
CA ASP A 11 17.81 -2.07 -2.97
C ASP A 11 17.04 -2.47 -1.72
N GLY A 12 15.79 -2.12 -1.65
CA GLY A 12 14.97 -2.46 -0.49
C GLY A 12 13.67 -1.67 -0.42
N ALA A 13 12.99 -1.79 0.71
CA ALA A 13 11.83 -0.98 1.04
C ALA A 13 12.18 0.07 2.09
N LEU A 14 11.59 1.25 1.96
CA LEU A 14 11.63 2.32 2.94
C LEU A 14 10.20 2.63 3.37
N VAL A 15 9.92 2.53 4.66
CA VAL A 15 8.63 2.94 5.21
C VAL A 15 8.76 4.37 5.70
N VAL A 16 7.93 5.26 5.17
CA VAL A 16 7.93 6.69 5.53
C VAL A 16 6.60 7.02 6.21
N ASN A 17 6.67 7.72 7.34
CA ASN A 17 5.50 8.37 7.92
C ASN A 17 5.20 9.64 7.09
N LYS A 18 4.27 9.53 6.13
CA LYS A 18 3.91 10.67 5.30
C LYS A 18 3.25 11.75 6.16
N PRO A 19 3.79 12.96 6.24
CA PRO A 19 3.16 14.04 6.96
C PRO A 19 1.90 14.55 6.23
N LYS A 20 0.99 15.18 6.98
CA LYS A 20 -0.17 15.90 6.44
C LYS A 20 0.28 17.02 5.50
N GLY A 21 -0.50 17.28 4.46
CA GLY A 21 -0.28 18.36 3.50
C GLY A 21 0.65 18.03 2.33
N LYS A 22 1.51 17.02 2.44
CA LYS A 22 2.34 16.55 1.33
C LYS A 22 1.59 15.50 0.48
N THR A 23 1.80 15.53 -0.83
CA THR A 23 1.39 14.43 -1.71
C THR A 23 2.34 13.25 -1.57
N SER A 24 1.90 12.05 -1.96
CA SER A 24 2.80 10.88 -2.04
C SER A 24 3.97 11.13 -3.00
N HIS A 25 3.77 11.95 -4.03
CA HIS A 25 4.82 12.30 -4.99
C HIS A 25 5.90 13.20 -4.39
N ASP A 26 5.51 14.19 -3.56
CA ASP A 26 6.45 15.04 -2.84
C ASP A 26 7.39 14.23 -1.93
N VAL A 27 6.84 13.18 -1.27
CA VAL A 27 7.64 12.27 -0.45
C VAL A 27 8.59 11.42 -1.30
N VAL A 28 8.12 10.91 -2.46
CA VAL A 28 8.97 10.19 -3.41
C VAL A 28 10.13 11.08 -3.87
N ASP A 29 9.86 12.34 -4.21
CA ASP A 29 10.89 13.27 -4.70
C ASP A 29 11.88 13.66 -3.59
N ALA A 30 11.40 13.84 -2.35
CA ALA A 30 12.28 14.04 -1.19
C ALA A 30 13.24 12.85 -1.03
N VAL A 31 12.70 11.61 -1.05
CA VAL A 31 13.52 10.40 -0.92
C VAL A 31 14.48 10.22 -2.10
N ARG A 32 14.07 10.53 -3.33
CA ARG A 32 14.98 10.54 -4.50
C ARG A 32 16.15 11.47 -4.31
N HIS A 33 15.91 12.66 -3.76
CA HIS A 33 16.95 13.63 -3.46
C HIS A 33 17.91 13.11 -2.39
N LEU A 34 17.40 12.59 -1.28
CA LEU A 34 18.19 12.04 -0.17
C LEU A 34 19.01 10.82 -0.58
N ALA A 35 18.43 9.94 -1.39
CA ALA A 35 19.09 8.72 -1.87
C ALA A 35 20.09 8.97 -3.02
N GLY A 36 19.99 10.12 -3.69
CA GLY A 36 20.84 10.46 -4.84
C GLY A 36 20.55 9.66 -6.12
N PHE A 37 19.39 9.01 -6.24
CA PHE A 37 19.00 8.27 -7.45
C PHE A 37 17.47 8.26 -7.69
N ARG A 38 17.06 7.94 -8.94
CA ARG A 38 15.67 8.14 -9.39
C ARG A 38 14.75 6.93 -9.27
N GLN A 39 15.29 5.73 -9.16
CA GLN A 39 14.48 4.50 -9.19
C GLN A 39 13.79 4.26 -7.86
N VAL A 40 12.71 5.00 -7.61
CA VAL A 40 11.86 4.93 -6.42
C VAL A 40 10.41 4.84 -6.87
N GLY A 41 9.69 3.84 -6.37
CA GLY A 41 8.25 3.64 -6.57
C GLY A 41 7.54 3.49 -5.23
N HIS A 42 6.22 3.71 -5.17
CA HIS A 42 5.43 3.56 -3.94
C HIS A 42 4.36 2.48 -4.05
N LEU A 43 3.93 1.92 -2.89
CA LEU A 43 2.92 0.87 -2.78
C LEU A 43 1.52 1.43 -2.45
N GLY A 44 1.09 2.42 -3.21
CA GLY A 44 -0.24 3.03 -3.08
C GLY A 44 -0.23 4.45 -2.56
N THR A 45 -0.94 5.29 -3.28
CA THR A 45 -1.07 6.72 -3.00
C THR A 45 -1.78 6.97 -1.67
N LEU A 46 -1.39 8.03 -0.99
CA LEU A 46 -2.11 8.69 0.09
C LEU A 46 -2.49 10.10 -0.37
N ASP A 47 -3.71 10.52 -0.06
CA ASP A 47 -4.18 11.88 -0.30
C ASP A 47 -3.37 12.89 0.54
N PRO A 48 -3.32 14.20 0.19
CA PRO A 48 -2.58 15.20 0.97
C PRO A 48 -3.02 15.28 2.43
N LEU A 49 -4.33 15.17 2.69
CA LEU A 49 -4.91 15.11 4.04
C LEU A 49 -4.38 13.94 4.87
N ALA A 50 -4.12 12.80 4.22
CA ALA A 50 -3.75 11.56 4.89
C ALA A 50 -2.31 11.59 5.42
N THR A 51 -2.11 10.90 6.56
CA THR A 51 -0.81 10.66 7.19
C THR A 51 -0.48 9.17 7.23
N GLY A 52 0.72 8.82 7.70
CA GLY A 52 1.10 7.45 8.04
C GLY A 52 1.85 6.71 6.95
N VAL A 53 1.75 5.40 6.96
CA VAL A 53 2.59 4.47 6.20
C VAL A 53 2.53 4.71 4.70
N LEU A 54 3.61 5.24 4.15
CA LEU A 54 3.88 5.27 2.71
C LEU A 54 5.12 4.42 2.44
N VAL A 55 4.91 3.25 1.86
CA VAL A 55 6.00 2.33 1.52
C VAL A 55 6.58 2.69 0.18
N LEU A 56 7.89 2.93 0.15
CA LEU A 56 8.67 3.18 -1.05
C LEU A 56 9.56 1.98 -1.35
N LEU A 57 9.60 1.54 -2.59
CA LEU A 57 10.55 0.54 -3.08
C LEU A 57 11.66 1.24 -3.85
N LEU A 58 12.91 0.93 -3.50
CA LEU A 58 14.09 1.58 -4.03
C LEU A 58 14.91 0.60 -4.88
N GLY A 59 15.50 1.10 -5.95
CA GLY A 59 16.38 0.34 -6.82
C GLY A 59 15.69 -0.89 -7.41
N ARG A 60 16.35 -2.04 -7.36
CA ARG A 60 15.82 -3.30 -7.91
C ARG A 60 14.53 -3.77 -7.23
N ALA A 61 14.27 -3.35 -5.98
CA ALA A 61 13.03 -3.66 -5.28
C ALA A 61 11.79 -3.09 -5.98
N THR A 62 11.90 -2.03 -6.81
CA THR A 62 10.78 -1.49 -7.58
C THR A 62 10.11 -2.53 -8.48
N ARG A 63 10.83 -3.58 -8.87
CA ARG A 63 10.30 -4.71 -9.66
C ARG A 63 9.29 -5.56 -8.87
N LEU A 64 9.24 -5.39 -7.54
CA LEU A 64 8.31 -6.08 -6.65
C LEU A 64 6.95 -5.37 -6.49
N VAL A 65 6.78 -4.14 -6.98
CA VAL A 65 5.53 -3.37 -6.84
C VAL A 65 4.29 -4.20 -7.19
N ARG A 66 4.34 -4.98 -8.27
CA ARG A 66 3.21 -5.81 -8.72
C ARG A 66 2.78 -6.89 -7.73
N PHE A 67 3.67 -7.35 -6.83
CA PHE A 67 3.36 -8.36 -5.82
C PHE A 67 2.74 -7.75 -4.56
N TYR A 68 2.75 -6.41 -4.45
CA TYR A 68 2.15 -5.65 -3.37
C TYR A 68 0.81 -4.98 -3.75
N ALA A 69 0.42 -5.03 -5.03
CA ALA A 69 -0.73 -4.28 -5.54
C ALA A 69 -2.05 -4.61 -4.81
N GLY A 70 -2.26 -5.88 -4.43
CA GLY A 70 -3.47 -6.35 -3.74
C GLY A 70 -3.37 -6.38 -2.21
N ARG A 71 -2.27 -5.93 -1.60
CA ARG A 71 -2.10 -6.03 -0.15
C ARG A 71 -3.12 -5.19 0.61
N ARG A 72 -3.63 -5.76 1.70
CA ARG A 72 -4.55 -5.09 2.62
C ARG A 72 -3.92 -3.83 3.19
N LYS A 73 -4.77 -2.88 3.53
CA LYS A 73 -4.40 -1.62 4.16
C LYS A 73 -5.22 -1.43 5.42
N ARG A 74 -4.58 -0.92 6.45
CA ARG A 74 -5.24 -0.59 7.72
C ARG A 74 -5.15 0.90 7.98
N TYR A 75 -6.27 1.46 8.45
CA TYR A 75 -6.40 2.88 8.70
C TYR A 75 -7.03 3.14 10.07
N THR A 76 -6.66 4.26 10.67
CA THR A 76 -7.48 4.97 11.65
C THR A 76 -8.05 6.19 10.94
N ALA A 77 -9.37 6.37 10.97
CA ALA A 77 -10.05 7.41 10.22
C ALA A 77 -11.11 8.12 11.10
N GLY A 78 -11.11 9.45 11.08
CA GLY A 78 -12.11 10.26 11.76
C GLY A 78 -13.15 10.79 10.77
N PHE A 79 -14.40 10.44 11.00
CA PHE A 79 -15.55 10.91 10.23
C PHE A 79 -16.23 12.05 10.99
N ARG A 80 -16.27 13.24 10.40
CA ARG A 80 -16.99 14.41 10.91
C ARG A 80 -18.42 14.37 10.39
N PHE A 81 -19.35 14.19 11.30
CA PHE A 81 -20.80 14.20 11.01
C PHE A 81 -21.36 15.61 11.14
N GLY A 82 -22.48 15.87 10.46
CA GLY A 82 -23.21 17.12 10.49
C GLY A 82 -23.35 17.78 9.12
N PHE A 83 -22.43 17.54 8.19
CA PHE A 83 -22.52 17.95 6.80
C PHE A 83 -21.59 17.10 5.92
N ALA A 84 -21.97 16.98 4.64
CA ALA A 84 -21.11 16.37 3.62
C ALA A 84 -20.25 17.45 2.93
N THR A 85 -19.18 17.01 2.23
CA THR A 85 -18.43 17.86 1.31
C THR A 85 -18.45 17.27 -0.10
N ASP A 86 -18.09 18.05 -1.10
CA ASP A 86 -18.08 17.62 -2.50
C ASP A 86 -16.90 16.66 -2.83
N THR A 87 -15.82 16.69 -2.05
CA THR A 87 -14.68 15.77 -2.15
C THR A 87 -14.80 14.56 -1.23
N TYR A 88 -15.79 14.54 -0.33
CA TYR A 88 -15.98 13.57 0.75
C TYR A 88 -14.89 13.62 1.84
N ASP A 89 -14.06 14.67 1.86
CA ASP A 89 -13.06 14.97 2.87
C ASP A 89 -13.07 16.45 3.27
N SER A 90 -12.26 16.83 4.24
CA SER A 90 -12.20 18.19 4.78
C SER A 90 -11.59 19.24 3.83
N ASP A 91 -11.01 18.82 2.70
CA ASP A 91 -10.46 19.75 1.71
C ASP A 91 -11.52 20.26 0.73
N GLY A 92 -12.76 19.70 0.78
CA GLY A 92 -13.87 20.04 -0.08
C GLY A 92 -14.78 21.14 0.45
N GLU A 93 -15.66 21.64 -0.42
CA GLU A 93 -16.70 22.61 -0.09
C GLU A 93 -17.89 21.92 0.61
N ALA A 94 -18.38 22.53 1.71
CA ALA A 94 -19.53 22.02 2.44
C ALA A 94 -20.79 21.95 1.58
N ARG A 95 -21.56 20.88 1.75
CA ARG A 95 -22.86 20.64 1.11
C ARG A 95 -23.96 20.59 2.19
N GLY A 96 -24.74 21.65 2.26
CA GLY A 96 -25.77 21.80 3.26
C GLY A 96 -25.31 22.46 4.57
N PRO A 97 -26.26 22.69 5.50
CA PRO A 97 -25.95 23.27 6.81
C PRO A 97 -25.22 22.29 7.70
N ASP A 98 -24.39 22.81 8.62
CA ASP A 98 -23.82 22.00 9.70
C ASP A 98 -24.90 21.77 10.77
N VAL A 99 -25.35 20.53 10.86
CA VAL A 99 -26.26 20.09 11.91
C VAL A 99 -25.46 19.32 12.95
N ALA A 100 -25.71 19.57 14.24
CA ALA A 100 -25.02 18.87 15.33
C ALA A 100 -25.76 17.55 15.66
N PRO A 101 -25.43 16.40 15.02
CA PRO A 101 -26.12 15.16 15.28
C PRO A 101 -25.74 14.59 16.64
N SER A 102 -26.70 13.97 17.34
CA SER A 102 -26.38 13.04 18.42
C SER A 102 -25.90 11.74 17.80
N LEU A 103 -24.66 11.34 18.10
CA LEU A 103 -24.06 10.11 17.59
C LEU A 103 -24.25 9.00 18.62
N GLU A 104 -25.06 8.00 18.26
CA GLU A 104 -25.30 6.83 19.10
C GLU A 104 -24.26 5.74 18.79
N PRO A 105 -23.39 5.36 19.76
CA PRO A 105 -22.31 4.39 19.55
C PRO A 105 -22.80 3.06 18.96
N ASP A 106 -23.86 2.48 19.54
CA ASP A 106 -24.40 1.18 19.11
C ASP A 106 -24.88 1.21 17.66
N LEU A 107 -25.48 2.34 17.23
CA LEU A 107 -25.93 2.50 15.85
C LEU A 107 -24.74 2.60 14.89
N LEU A 108 -23.71 3.36 15.25
CA LEU A 108 -22.49 3.48 14.44
C LEU A 108 -21.75 2.15 14.32
N GLU A 109 -21.63 1.39 15.41
CA GLU A 109 -21.04 0.04 15.40
C GLU A 109 -21.85 -0.93 14.54
N LYS A 110 -23.16 -0.91 14.66
CA LYS A 110 -24.05 -1.73 13.82
C LYS A 110 -23.87 -1.42 12.34
N LEU A 111 -23.92 -0.14 11.94
CA LEU A 111 -23.75 0.28 10.55
C LEU A 111 -22.36 -0.08 10.01
N ALA A 112 -21.31 0.05 10.84
CA ALA A 112 -19.97 -0.35 10.47
C ALA A 112 -19.87 -1.88 10.29
N PHE A 113 -20.44 -2.67 11.20
CA PHE A 113 -20.45 -4.13 11.13
C PHE A 113 -21.18 -4.65 9.90
N GLU A 114 -22.35 -4.11 9.57
CA GLU A 114 -23.15 -4.48 8.40
C GLU A 114 -22.43 -4.24 7.06
N ARG A 115 -21.39 -3.40 7.07
CA ARG A 115 -20.58 -3.09 5.88
C ARG A 115 -19.37 -4.01 5.71
N ILE A 116 -19.05 -4.87 6.68
CA ILE A 116 -17.96 -5.83 6.58
C ILE A 116 -18.26 -6.86 5.47
N GLY A 117 -17.23 -7.23 4.70
CA GLY A 117 -17.30 -8.14 3.57
C GLY A 117 -17.15 -7.43 2.23
N ARG A 118 -17.60 -8.10 1.15
CA ARG A 118 -17.48 -7.61 -0.23
C ARG A 118 -18.68 -6.80 -0.65
N PHE A 119 -18.43 -5.68 -1.32
CA PHE A 119 -19.48 -4.85 -1.89
C PHE A 119 -18.93 -3.98 -3.02
N GLU A 120 -19.84 -3.44 -3.81
CA GLU A 120 -19.50 -2.45 -4.83
C GLU A 120 -19.46 -1.04 -4.21
N GLN A 121 -18.31 -0.37 -4.30
CA GLN A 121 -18.11 0.99 -3.86
C GLN A 121 -18.00 1.94 -5.04
N LYS A 122 -18.74 3.04 -5.01
CA LYS A 122 -18.59 4.13 -5.99
C LYS A 122 -17.41 5.00 -5.56
N PRO A 123 -16.34 5.09 -6.38
CA PRO A 123 -15.22 5.97 -6.08
C PRO A 123 -15.66 7.45 -6.01
N PRO A 124 -15.00 8.28 -5.17
CA PRO A 124 -15.25 9.72 -5.20
C PRO A 124 -14.78 10.31 -6.54
N VAL A 125 -15.47 11.38 -6.99
CA VAL A 125 -15.13 12.03 -8.25
C VAL A 125 -13.70 12.58 -8.24
N PHE A 126 -13.25 13.08 -7.08
CA PHE A 126 -11.87 13.51 -6.86
C PHE A 126 -10.96 12.33 -6.48
N SER A 127 -10.67 11.46 -7.45
CA SER A 127 -9.80 10.29 -7.24
C SER A 127 -8.69 10.19 -8.28
N ALA A 128 -7.64 9.42 -7.97
CA ALA A 128 -6.55 9.11 -8.90
C ALA A 128 -6.93 8.06 -9.96
N LYS A 129 -8.18 7.54 -9.95
CA LYS A 129 -8.67 6.59 -10.95
C LYS A 129 -8.62 7.22 -12.34
N LYS A 130 -8.01 6.52 -13.29
CA LYS A 130 -7.87 7.04 -14.65
C LYS A 130 -9.13 6.76 -15.49
N ILE A 131 -9.61 7.78 -16.19
CA ILE A 131 -10.66 7.71 -17.19
C ILE A 131 -10.04 8.13 -18.52
N HIS A 132 -10.06 7.26 -19.51
CA HIS A 132 -9.39 7.48 -20.81
C HIS A 132 -7.94 7.98 -20.67
N GLY A 133 -7.20 7.42 -19.69
CA GLY A 133 -5.79 7.75 -19.45
C GLY A 133 -5.54 9.00 -18.58
N ARG A 134 -6.58 9.78 -18.24
CA ARG A 134 -6.47 10.98 -17.37
C ARG A 134 -7.04 10.72 -15.98
N PRO A 135 -6.40 11.20 -14.92
CA PRO A 135 -6.94 11.08 -13.55
C PRO A 135 -8.29 11.77 -13.40
N ALA A 136 -9.23 11.14 -12.68
CA ALA A 136 -10.58 11.67 -12.49
C ALA A 136 -10.57 13.04 -11.82
N TYR A 137 -9.65 13.29 -10.88
CA TYR A 137 -9.55 14.60 -10.20
C TYR A 137 -9.22 15.75 -11.16
N GLU A 138 -8.48 15.52 -12.26
CA GLU A 138 -8.21 16.57 -13.26
C GLU A 138 -9.47 16.95 -14.04
N LEU A 139 -10.32 15.96 -14.34
CA LEU A 139 -11.59 16.18 -15.03
C LEU A 139 -12.59 16.88 -14.11
N ALA A 140 -12.65 16.45 -12.84
CA ALA A 140 -13.50 17.06 -11.82
C ALA A 140 -13.17 18.54 -11.58
N ARG A 141 -11.89 18.90 -11.45
CA ARG A 141 -11.45 20.32 -11.34
C ARG A 141 -11.87 21.17 -12.53
N LYS A 142 -12.01 20.56 -13.71
CA LYS A 142 -12.52 21.25 -14.93
C LYS A 142 -14.05 21.25 -15.01
N LYS A 143 -14.76 20.84 -13.94
CA LYS A 143 -16.23 20.72 -13.89
C LYS A 143 -16.81 19.84 -15.01
N GLN A 144 -16.03 18.92 -15.55
CA GLN A 144 -16.48 17.93 -16.52
C GLN A 144 -17.22 16.80 -15.78
N ALA A 145 -18.35 16.35 -16.33
CA ALA A 145 -19.09 15.23 -15.76
C ALA A 145 -18.20 13.97 -15.76
N VAL A 146 -17.99 13.39 -14.58
CA VAL A 146 -17.18 12.19 -14.39
C VAL A 146 -18.10 11.09 -13.89
N GLU A 147 -18.39 10.12 -14.74
CA GLU A 147 -19.08 8.91 -14.33
C GLU A 147 -18.05 7.83 -14.00
N LEU A 148 -17.98 7.48 -12.71
CA LEU A 148 -17.10 6.41 -12.22
C LEU A 148 -17.91 5.15 -12.00
N LYS A 149 -17.51 4.07 -12.66
CA LYS A 149 -18.11 2.76 -12.43
C LYS A 149 -17.76 2.29 -11.02
N PRO A 150 -18.71 1.69 -10.30
CA PRO A 150 -18.43 1.02 -9.04
C PRO A 150 -17.27 0.03 -9.16
N VAL A 151 -16.59 -0.22 -8.07
CA VAL A 151 -15.50 -1.20 -7.96
C VAL A 151 -15.79 -2.11 -6.77
N GLU A 152 -15.57 -3.40 -6.97
CA GLU A 152 -15.65 -4.35 -5.86
C GLU A 152 -14.51 -4.08 -4.89
N VAL A 153 -14.84 -3.95 -3.62
CA VAL A 153 -13.92 -3.79 -2.49
C VAL A 153 -14.33 -4.71 -1.36
N GLU A 154 -13.43 -4.93 -0.42
CA GLU A 154 -13.68 -5.80 0.75
C GLU A 154 -13.21 -5.09 2.02
N LEU A 155 -14.06 -5.06 3.05
CA LEU A 155 -13.70 -4.66 4.41
C LEU A 155 -13.54 -5.90 5.27
N PHE A 156 -12.38 -6.02 5.92
CA PHE A 156 -12.05 -7.11 6.83
C PHE A 156 -12.27 -6.73 8.28
N GLU A 157 -12.11 -5.44 8.60
CA GLU A 157 -12.41 -4.84 9.90
C GLU A 157 -13.01 -3.46 9.64
N TYR A 158 -14.09 -3.15 10.34
CA TYR A 158 -14.65 -1.81 10.39
C TYR A 158 -15.35 -1.66 11.74
N ARG A 159 -14.70 -0.98 12.68
CA ARG A 159 -15.18 -0.83 14.04
C ARG A 159 -15.01 0.58 14.54
N LEU A 160 -15.91 1.01 15.42
CA LEU A 160 -15.80 2.26 16.12
C LEU A 160 -14.64 2.21 17.13
N ALA A 161 -13.85 3.28 17.19
CA ALA A 161 -12.74 3.44 18.13
C ALA A 161 -13.05 4.50 19.22
N GLY A 162 -13.99 5.40 18.94
CA GLY A 162 -14.40 6.43 19.89
C GLY A 162 -15.19 7.55 19.23
N ILE A 163 -15.88 8.35 20.04
CA ILE A 163 -16.65 9.51 19.60
C ILE A 163 -16.23 10.72 20.44
N GLU A 164 -16.04 11.86 19.76
CA GLU A 164 -15.75 13.14 20.37
C GLU A 164 -16.61 14.21 19.69
N GLY A 165 -17.70 14.61 20.36
CA GLY A 165 -18.70 15.50 19.76
C GLY A 165 -19.28 14.91 18.48
N SER A 166 -19.10 15.59 17.37
CA SER A 166 -19.56 15.14 16.03
C SER A 166 -18.48 14.40 15.22
N LEU A 167 -17.33 14.08 15.84
CA LEU A 167 -16.26 13.30 15.24
C LEU A 167 -16.29 11.87 15.80
N ALA A 168 -16.53 10.89 14.94
CA ALA A 168 -16.37 9.48 15.29
C ALA A 168 -15.12 8.89 14.61
N ARG A 169 -14.29 8.19 15.37
CA ARG A 169 -13.07 7.53 14.89
C ARG A 169 -13.30 6.05 14.69
N PHE A 170 -12.84 5.55 13.56
CA PHE A 170 -12.97 4.15 13.17
C PHE A 170 -11.61 3.53 12.85
N VAL A 171 -11.49 2.24 13.14
CA VAL A 171 -10.43 1.39 12.61
C VAL A 171 -10.99 0.63 11.41
N VAL A 172 -10.31 0.72 10.27
CA VAL A 172 -10.73 0.09 9.01
C VAL A 172 -9.59 -0.72 8.43
N GLU A 173 -9.82 -2.01 8.20
CA GLU A 173 -8.93 -2.85 7.38
C GLU A 173 -9.64 -3.25 6.10
N CYS A 174 -9.01 -3.01 4.95
CA CYS A 174 -9.68 -3.14 3.67
C CYS A 174 -8.74 -3.61 2.55
N SER A 175 -9.35 -4.08 1.47
CA SER A 175 -8.68 -4.38 0.21
C SER A 175 -8.09 -3.12 -0.44
N SER A 176 -7.15 -3.33 -1.35
CA SER A 176 -6.61 -2.25 -2.18
C SER A 176 -7.72 -1.65 -3.06
N GLY A 177 -7.72 -0.32 -3.19
CA GLY A 177 -8.72 0.39 -4.01
C GLY A 177 -9.93 0.88 -3.23
N THR A 178 -10.07 0.53 -1.95
CA THR A 178 -11.12 1.06 -1.07
C THR A 178 -10.89 2.54 -0.79
N TYR A 179 -11.93 3.34 -0.92
CA TYR A 179 -11.96 4.76 -0.61
C TYR A 179 -12.61 5.00 0.76
N ILE A 180 -11.80 5.32 1.76
CA ILE A 180 -12.28 5.60 3.12
C ILE A 180 -13.17 6.86 3.14
N ARG A 181 -12.94 7.81 2.24
CA ARG A 181 -13.78 9.00 2.03
C ARG A 181 -15.21 8.62 1.64
N SER A 182 -15.37 7.61 0.78
CA SER A 182 -16.73 7.12 0.41
C SER A 182 -17.42 6.46 1.61
N LEU A 183 -16.71 5.75 2.49
CA LEU A 183 -17.30 5.17 3.69
C LEU A 183 -17.84 6.26 4.63
N ALA A 184 -17.08 7.35 4.84
CA ALA A 184 -17.53 8.48 5.63
C ALA A 184 -18.80 9.11 5.05
N HIS A 185 -18.79 9.38 3.75
CA HIS A 185 -19.93 9.97 3.05
C HIS A 185 -21.17 9.06 3.12
N GLU A 186 -21.02 7.76 2.83
CA GLU A 186 -22.12 6.78 2.87
C GLU A 186 -22.73 6.68 4.27
N MET A 187 -21.90 6.63 5.33
CA MET A 187 -22.40 6.57 6.71
C MET A 187 -23.16 7.84 7.09
N GLY A 188 -22.69 9.01 6.66
CA GLY A 188 -23.41 10.27 6.86
C GLY A 188 -24.75 10.33 6.12
N GLN A 189 -24.84 9.71 4.94
CA GLN A 189 -26.11 9.57 4.20
C GLN A 189 -27.09 8.65 4.94
N LEU A 190 -26.62 7.50 5.44
CA LEU A 190 -27.46 6.56 6.21
C LEU A 190 -28.04 7.20 7.46
N LEU A 191 -27.27 8.07 8.13
CA LEU A 191 -27.73 8.82 9.31
C LEU A 191 -28.56 10.08 8.95
N GLY A 192 -28.63 10.46 7.67
CA GLY A 192 -29.39 11.62 7.21
C GLY A 192 -28.81 12.99 7.59
N CYS A 193 -27.64 13.05 8.25
CA CYS A 193 -26.99 14.29 8.69
C CYS A 193 -25.81 14.72 7.79
N GLY A 194 -25.36 13.84 6.86
CA GLY A 194 -24.14 14.04 6.11
C GLY A 194 -22.88 13.79 6.95
N ALA A 195 -21.81 13.36 6.28
CA ALA A 195 -20.48 13.27 6.88
C ALA A 195 -19.38 13.36 5.82
N HIS A 196 -18.16 13.62 6.28
CA HIS A 196 -16.95 13.63 5.47
C HIS A 196 -15.76 13.11 6.27
N LEU A 197 -14.71 12.72 5.59
CA LEU A 197 -13.45 12.31 6.21
C LEU A 197 -12.69 13.55 6.69
N ALA A 198 -12.53 13.69 8.01
CA ALA A 198 -11.81 14.81 8.63
C ALA A 198 -10.33 14.51 8.84
N GLU A 199 -10.02 13.28 9.23
CA GLU A 199 -8.65 12.83 9.48
C GLU A 199 -8.49 11.37 9.07
N ILE A 200 -7.28 11.01 8.62
CA ILE A 200 -6.96 9.63 8.27
C ILE A 200 -5.48 9.37 8.43
N THR A 201 -5.15 8.25 9.07
CA THR A 201 -3.79 7.74 9.19
C THR A 201 -3.75 6.31 8.68
N ARG A 202 -2.92 6.02 7.67
CA ARG A 202 -2.67 4.65 7.26
C ARG A 202 -1.67 4.01 8.20
N THR A 203 -2.11 3.04 8.99
CA THR A 203 -1.30 2.38 10.04
C THR A 203 -0.54 1.17 9.52
N ALA A 204 -1.03 0.53 8.44
CA ALA A 204 -0.32 -0.60 7.83
C ALA A 204 -0.62 -0.76 6.33
N VAL A 205 0.32 -1.39 5.60
CA VAL A 205 0.20 -1.87 4.22
C VAL A 205 0.89 -3.24 4.14
N GLY A 206 0.13 -4.33 4.02
CA GLY A 206 0.68 -5.69 4.05
C GLY A 206 1.52 -5.92 5.31
N GLU A 207 2.78 -6.29 5.14
CA GLU A 207 3.73 -6.52 6.23
C GLU A 207 4.37 -5.25 6.83
N PHE A 208 4.07 -4.08 6.29
CA PHE A 208 4.66 -2.81 6.74
C PHE A 208 3.73 -2.07 7.70
N SER A 209 4.26 -1.63 8.84
CA SER A 209 3.51 -0.90 9.87
C SER A 209 4.05 0.49 10.16
N LEU A 210 3.26 1.29 10.88
CA LEU A 210 3.66 2.63 11.31
C LEU A 210 4.87 2.63 12.25
N GLU A 211 5.05 1.55 13.03
CA GLU A 211 6.19 1.38 13.94
C GLU A 211 7.54 1.29 13.19
N GLN A 212 7.51 0.84 11.94
CA GLN A 212 8.69 0.77 11.07
C GLN A 212 8.93 2.06 10.29
N ALA A 213 8.01 3.03 10.39
CA ALA A 213 8.07 4.23 9.58
C ALA A 213 9.11 5.23 10.09
N ASN A 214 9.80 5.85 9.16
CA ASN A 214 10.75 6.92 9.42
C ASN A 214 10.12 8.28 9.12
N GLU A 215 10.44 9.28 9.92
CA GLU A 215 10.13 10.67 9.60
C GLU A 215 11.06 11.20 8.49
N LEU A 216 10.60 12.17 7.70
CA LEU A 216 11.41 12.74 6.62
C LEU A 216 12.67 13.43 7.15
N ASP A 217 12.59 14.05 8.33
CA ASP A 217 13.72 14.75 8.95
C ASP A 217 14.77 13.75 9.43
N ASP A 218 14.37 12.61 10.01
CA ASP A 218 15.29 11.54 10.41
C ASP A 218 16.01 10.92 9.21
N LEU A 219 15.31 10.81 8.07
CA LEU A 219 15.91 10.35 6.82
C LEU A 219 16.92 11.35 6.27
N ALA A 220 16.64 12.65 6.40
CA ALA A 220 17.57 13.69 5.98
C ALA A 220 18.84 13.70 6.86
N GLU A 221 18.70 13.48 8.15
CA GLU A 221 19.84 13.33 9.07
C GLU A 221 20.66 12.07 8.75
N ALA A 222 20.00 10.94 8.55
CA ALA A 222 20.65 9.69 8.17
C ALA A 222 21.41 9.83 6.84
N ALA A 223 20.85 10.55 5.86
CA ALA A 223 21.51 10.81 4.58
C ALA A 223 22.77 11.67 4.76
N ARG A 224 22.71 12.75 5.56
CA ARG A 224 23.87 13.60 5.88
C ARG A 224 24.97 12.84 6.61
N ALA A 225 24.59 11.88 7.45
CA ALA A 225 25.51 11.02 8.19
C ALA A 225 26.04 9.82 7.35
N GLY A 226 25.64 9.67 6.10
CA GLY A 226 25.98 8.50 5.26
C GLY A 226 25.31 7.19 5.69
N LYS A 227 24.28 7.24 6.53
CA LYS A 227 23.57 6.09 7.12
C LYS A 227 22.19 5.83 6.51
N PHE A 228 21.88 6.43 5.36
CA PHE A 228 20.57 6.27 4.72
C PHE A 228 20.23 4.79 4.44
N ALA A 229 21.22 3.99 4.04
CA ALA A 229 21.05 2.57 3.77
C ALA A 229 20.56 1.76 4.99
N GLU A 230 20.91 2.18 6.20
CA GLU A 230 20.52 1.53 7.46
C GLU A 230 19.01 1.67 7.75
N ARG A 231 18.33 2.61 7.08
CA ARG A 231 16.88 2.83 7.19
C ARG A 231 16.05 1.96 6.26
N LEU A 232 16.70 1.21 5.37
CA LEU A 232 16.03 0.36 4.41
C LEU A 232 15.78 -1.04 5.00
N ILE A 233 14.61 -1.57 4.71
CA ILE A 233 14.33 -3.00 4.84
C ILE A 233 14.98 -3.68 3.64
N PRO A 234 15.97 -4.56 3.83
CA PRO A 234 16.70 -5.21 2.75
C PRO A 234 15.78 -6.01 1.81
N LEU A 235 16.19 -6.11 0.55
CA LEU A 235 15.44 -6.84 -0.50
C LEU A 235 15.12 -8.28 -0.08
N GLU A 236 16.01 -8.93 0.65
CA GLU A 236 15.90 -10.30 1.15
C GLU A 236 14.76 -10.51 2.15
N HIS A 237 14.31 -9.45 2.80
CA HIS A 237 13.23 -9.48 3.79
C HIS A 237 11.85 -9.17 3.19
N LEU A 238 11.80 -8.79 1.90
CA LEU A 238 10.54 -8.45 1.24
C LEU A 238 9.75 -9.70 0.85
N LEU A 239 8.42 -9.57 0.82
CA LEU A 239 7.47 -10.66 0.52
C LEU A 239 7.67 -11.88 1.44
N PRO A 240 7.77 -11.69 2.78
CA PRO A 240 8.10 -12.78 3.72
C PRO A 240 7.10 -13.93 3.67
N SER A 241 5.88 -13.65 3.27
CA SER A 241 4.79 -14.60 3.12
C SER A 241 5.00 -15.61 1.99
N LEU A 242 5.74 -15.24 0.94
CA LEU A 242 6.07 -16.22 -0.10
C LEU A 242 7.06 -17.26 0.44
N PRO A 243 6.85 -18.56 0.12
CA PRO A 243 7.82 -19.61 0.43
C PRO A 243 9.21 -19.25 -0.08
N ARG A 244 10.23 -19.75 0.59
CA ARG A 244 11.63 -19.54 0.27
C ARG A 244 12.26 -20.84 -0.25
N ALA A 245 13.03 -20.78 -1.32
CA ALA A 245 13.86 -21.86 -1.80
C ALA A 245 15.34 -21.44 -1.85
N ASN A 246 16.22 -22.25 -1.23
CA ASN A 246 17.66 -22.08 -1.32
C ASN A 246 18.20 -22.98 -2.44
N VAL A 247 18.92 -22.39 -3.40
CA VAL A 247 19.41 -23.13 -4.57
C VAL A 247 20.93 -23.27 -4.58
N LEU A 248 21.41 -24.37 -5.15
CA LEU A 248 22.82 -24.63 -5.37
C LEU A 248 23.37 -23.78 -6.54
N PRO A 249 24.69 -23.55 -6.64
CA PRO A 249 25.28 -22.69 -7.68
C PRO A 249 24.93 -23.10 -9.12
N VAL A 250 24.78 -24.39 -9.39
CA VAL A 250 24.40 -24.91 -10.70
C VAL A 250 22.97 -24.48 -11.07
N VAL A 251 22.04 -24.46 -10.11
CA VAL A 251 20.66 -24.00 -10.28
C VAL A 251 20.62 -22.47 -10.30
N GLU A 252 21.39 -21.78 -9.45
CA GLU A 252 21.51 -20.33 -9.47
C GLU A 252 21.85 -19.79 -10.85
N ARG A 253 22.80 -20.41 -11.57
CA ARG A 253 23.13 -20.02 -12.95
C ARG A 253 21.92 -20.07 -13.86
N ARG A 254 21.12 -21.15 -13.80
CA ARG A 254 19.89 -21.27 -14.60
C ARG A 254 18.85 -20.18 -14.24
N VAL A 255 18.68 -19.93 -12.94
CA VAL A 255 17.78 -18.86 -12.44
C VAL A 255 18.20 -17.49 -12.99
N ARG A 256 19.49 -17.17 -12.94
CA ARG A 256 20.04 -15.90 -13.42
C ARG A 256 19.91 -15.71 -14.93
N HIS A 257 19.89 -16.79 -15.71
CA HIS A 257 19.57 -16.76 -17.14
C HIS A 257 18.06 -16.77 -17.43
N GLY A 258 17.21 -16.75 -16.41
CA GLY A 258 15.75 -16.75 -16.59
C GLY A 258 15.17 -18.08 -17.08
N THR A 259 15.94 -19.17 -17.02
CA THR A 259 15.49 -20.50 -17.49
C THR A 259 14.79 -21.27 -16.36
N ASN A 260 13.91 -22.20 -16.75
CA ASN A 260 13.22 -23.06 -15.80
C ASN A 260 14.21 -23.88 -14.96
N PHE A 261 13.86 -24.09 -13.70
CA PHE A 261 14.67 -24.86 -12.76
C PHE A 261 13.80 -25.71 -11.85
N ASN A 262 14.38 -26.75 -11.27
CA ASN A 262 13.70 -27.63 -10.35
C ASN A 262 14.14 -27.38 -8.91
N VAL A 263 13.18 -27.52 -7.98
CA VAL A 263 13.42 -27.46 -6.51
C VAL A 263 12.78 -28.68 -5.88
N THR A 264 13.49 -29.30 -4.96
CA THR A 264 12.91 -30.39 -4.14
C THR A 264 12.08 -29.81 -3.00
N VAL A 265 11.13 -30.57 -2.47
CA VAL A 265 10.31 -30.17 -1.33
C VAL A 265 11.17 -29.79 -0.12
N ALA A 266 12.25 -30.53 0.11
CA ALA A 266 13.21 -30.26 1.22
C ALA A 266 13.94 -28.90 1.10
N GLN A 267 14.01 -28.33 -0.09
CA GLN A 267 14.63 -27.02 -0.33
C GLN A 267 13.64 -25.86 -0.14
N ILE A 268 12.35 -26.16 0.01
CA ILE A 268 11.31 -25.14 0.15
C ILE A 268 10.98 -24.99 1.64
N GLN A 269 11.18 -23.79 2.15
CA GLN A 269 10.75 -23.40 3.49
C GLN A 269 9.44 -22.61 3.36
N PRO A 270 8.42 -22.86 4.20
CA PRO A 270 7.17 -22.10 4.17
C PRO A 270 7.41 -20.61 4.39
N GLY A 271 6.54 -19.78 3.84
CA GLY A 271 6.55 -18.35 4.10
C GLY A 271 6.22 -18.05 5.56
N GLN A 272 6.63 -16.90 6.01
CA GLN A 272 6.29 -16.40 7.35
C GLN A 272 4.89 -15.78 7.32
N ILE A 273 4.02 -16.16 8.25
CA ILE A 273 2.77 -15.46 8.49
C ILE A 273 3.14 -14.15 9.19
N SER A 274 2.70 -13.01 8.65
CA SER A 274 2.94 -11.72 9.28
C SER A 274 2.31 -11.69 10.67
N ALA A 275 3.07 -11.19 11.65
CA ALA A 275 2.57 -10.98 13.02
C ALA A 275 1.60 -9.80 13.13
N ILE A 276 1.38 -9.02 12.07
CA ILE A 276 0.40 -7.93 12.05
C ILE A 276 -1.00 -8.56 12.01
N PRO A 277 -1.85 -8.34 13.03
CA PRO A 277 -3.23 -8.83 13.03
C PRO A 277 -3.92 -8.36 11.75
N GLY A 278 -4.51 -9.28 11.00
CA GLY A 278 -5.18 -8.98 9.71
C GLY A 278 -4.30 -9.09 8.46
N ALA A 279 -2.99 -9.28 8.57
CA ALA A 279 -2.10 -9.52 7.42
C ALA A 279 -2.22 -10.97 6.86
N THR A 280 -3.41 -11.56 6.92
CA THR A 280 -3.66 -12.85 6.27
C THR A 280 -3.61 -12.70 4.76
N GLU A 281 -2.79 -13.54 4.15
CA GLU A 281 -2.58 -13.58 2.72
C GLU A 281 -3.84 -14.01 1.98
N GLN A 282 -4.56 -13.04 1.46
CA GLN A 282 -5.26 -13.26 0.21
C GLN A 282 -4.66 -12.29 -0.81
N LEU A 283 -3.88 -12.83 -1.74
CA LEU A 283 -3.60 -12.17 -3.01
C LEU A 283 -4.97 -12.00 -3.67
N ASP A 284 -5.52 -10.81 -3.51
CA ASP A 284 -6.84 -10.44 -4.01
C ASP A 284 -6.75 -10.17 -5.52
N SER A 285 -6.64 -11.24 -6.26
CA SER A 285 -7.02 -11.29 -7.66
C SER A 285 -7.76 -12.61 -7.83
N GLY A 286 -9.06 -12.57 -7.97
CA GLY A 286 -9.97 -13.73 -8.06
C GLY A 286 -9.65 -14.81 -9.12
N GLN A 287 -8.39 -14.94 -9.50
CA GLN A 287 -7.82 -16.00 -10.30
C GLN A 287 -6.80 -16.78 -9.47
N PRO A 288 -6.82 -18.12 -9.49
CA PRO A 288 -5.80 -18.96 -8.88
C PRO A 288 -4.46 -18.65 -9.53
N THR A 289 -3.63 -17.83 -8.87
CA THR A 289 -2.27 -17.58 -9.32
C THR A 289 -1.42 -18.82 -9.03
N ALA A 290 -0.60 -19.22 -10.01
CA ALA A 290 0.35 -20.31 -9.81
C ALA A 290 1.21 -20.06 -8.57
N PRO A 291 1.53 -21.09 -7.76
CA PRO A 291 2.34 -20.93 -6.56
C PRO A 291 3.67 -20.22 -6.85
N ARG A 292 3.99 -19.24 -6.03
CA ARG A 292 5.21 -18.44 -6.15
C ARG A 292 6.16 -18.71 -5.01
N LEU A 293 7.45 -18.49 -5.25
CA LEU A 293 8.48 -18.59 -4.21
C LEU A 293 9.60 -17.56 -4.44
N ARG A 294 10.27 -17.24 -3.34
CA ARG A 294 11.50 -16.44 -3.31
C ARG A 294 12.68 -17.39 -3.50
N VAL A 295 13.58 -17.09 -4.42
CA VAL A 295 14.77 -17.91 -4.70
C VAL A 295 15.99 -17.22 -4.14
N PHE A 296 16.71 -17.94 -3.24
CA PHE A 296 17.91 -17.47 -2.58
C PHE A 296 19.12 -18.30 -3.01
N ASN A 297 20.27 -17.66 -3.13
CA ASN A 297 21.52 -18.35 -3.30
C ASN A 297 22.13 -18.79 -1.95
N GLN A 298 23.29 -19.43 -1.98
CA GLN A 298 24.01 -19.92 -0.77
C GLN A 298 24.53 -18.78 0.11
N GLN A 299 24.71 -17.57 -0.42
CA GLN A 299 25.08 -16.36 0.32
C GLN A 299 23.88 -15.63 0.92
N ASN A 300 22.71 -16.28 0.94
CA ASN A 300 21.48 -15.72 1.49
C ASN A 300 20.93 -14.47 0.75
N LYS A 301 21.32 -14.27 -0.51
CA LYS A 301 20.82 -13.17 -1.34
C LYS A 301 19.57 -13.61 -2.11
N LEU A 302 18.55 -12.76 -2.14
CA LEU A 302 17.37 -12.95 -2.99
C LEU A 302 17.77 -12.72 -4.45
N ILE A 303 17.79 -13.79 -5.26
CA ILE A 303 18.20 -13.74 -6.67
C ILE A 303 17.03 -13.69 -7.64
N ALA A 304 15.84 -14.20 -7.24
CA ALA A 304 14.66 -14.18 -8.09
C ALA A 304 13.35 -14.35 -7.29
N ILE A 305 12.26 -13.94 -7.93
CA ILE A 305 10.90 -14.45 -7.64
C ILE A 305 10.56 -15.40 -8.78
N ALA A 306 10.08 -16.59 -8.46
CA ALA A 306 9.71 -17.61 -9.44
C ALA A 306 8.27 -18.09 -9.23
N GLU A 307 7.69 -18.59 -10.31
CA GLU A 307 6.32 -19.09 -10.39
C GLU A 307 6.33 -20.55 -10.86
N ALA A 308 5.49 -21.39 -10.25
CA ALA A 308 5.38 -22.79 -10.63
C ALA A 308 4.83 -22.91 -12.06
N VAL A 309 5.47 -23.77 -12.87
CA VAL A 309 5.01 -24.15 -14.22
C VAL A 309 4.32 -25.50 -14.17
N VAL A 310 4.97 -26.45 -13.50
CA VAL A 310 4.45 -27.78 -13.16
C VAL A 310 4.98 -28.15 -11.77
N PRO A 311 4.50 -29.21 -11.11
CA PRO A 311 5.03 -29.62 -9.82
C PRO A 311 6.56 -29.68 -9.79
N ARG A 312 7.17 -28.99 -8.81
CA ARG A 312 8.62 -28.88 -8.59
C ARG A 312 9.42 -28.13 -9.67
N THR A 313 8.80 -27.64 -10.74
CA THR A 313 9.45 -26.85 -11.79
C THR A 313 8.97 -25.42 -11.74
N TYR A 314 9.90 -24.48 -11.65
CA TYR A 314 9.62 -23.07 -11.51
C TYR A 314 10.29 -22.26 -12.62
N ARG A 315 9.63 -21.18 -13.02
CA ARG A 315 10.14 -20.20 -13.97
C ARG A 315 10.42 -18.88 -13.23
N PRO A 316 11.62 -18.32 -13.33
CA PRO A 316 11.87 -16.99 -12.81
C PRO A 316 11.00 -15.95 -13.52
N ILE A 317 10.27 -15.14 -12.74
CA ILE A 317 9.43 -14.05 -13.25
C ILE A 317 10.02 -12.67 -12.89
N VAL A 318 10.92 -12.62 -11.92
CA VAL A 318 11.82 -11.49 -11.64
C VAL A 318 13.19 -12.07 -11.33
N VAL A 319 14.24 -11.59 -12.00
CA VAL A 319 15.65 -11.93 -11.72
C VAL A 319 16.36 -10.66 -11.31
N PHE A 320 16.92 -10.58 -10.10
CA PHE A 320 17.51 -9.33 -9.58
C PHE A 320 18.91 -9.05 -10.13
N GLU A 321 19.70 -10.08 -10.39
CA GLU A 321 21.04 -10.00 -10.98
C GLU A 321 21.13 -11.00 -12.14
N ALA A 322 20.68 -10.58 -13.32
CA ALA A 322 20.84 -11.42 -14.52
C ALA A 322 22.32 -11.54 -14.89
N LEU A 323 22.70 -12.71 -15.33
CA LEU A 323 23.99 -12.90 -16.01
C LEU A 323 23.86 -12.46 -17.47
N PRO A 324 24.93 -11.91 -18.07
CA PRO A 324 24.95 -11.49 -19.45
C PRO A 324 24.69 -12.65 -20.43
#